data_eb6b7427119a9ad38fdcd95c016dd991
#
_entry.id   eb6b7427119a9ad38fdcd95c016dd991
#
_cell.length_a   1.000
_cell.length_b   1.000
_cell.length_c   1.000
_cell.angle_alpha   90.00
_cell.angle_beta   90.00
_cell.angle_gamma   90.00
#
_symmetry.space_group_name_H-M   'P 1'
#
loop_
_entity.id
_entity.type
_entity.pdbx_description
1 polymer ?
#
loop_
_entity_poly.entity_id
_entity_poly.type
_entity_poly.pdbx_seq_one_letter_code
_entity_poly.pdbx_strand_id
1 'polypeptide(L)'
;MDGMISFGKKRDYNDFKKQIPSSVRPLFDSIREFCLSLGENVVEDVRMHRVVFGKSMTFRWFADVEPEREGIIIKIQKSRKEIPQILQIKTGQEITELKKIIKDAFETIN
;
A
#
# COMPACT_ATOMS: atom_id res chain seq x y z
N MET A 1 -3.10 27.95 8.50
CA MET A 1 -3.11 27.69 8.09
C MET A 1 -3.43 27.18 7.93
N ASP A 2 -3.39 26.87 8.27
CA ASP A 2 -3.49 26.36 8.00
C ASP A 2 -3.91 26.01 7.42
N GLY A 3 -4.01 26.06 7.18
CA GLY A 3 -4.12 25.67 6.59
C GLY A 3 -4.22 25.58 5.92
N MET A 4 -3.75 25.67 5.91
CA MET A 4 -3.58 25.65 5.24
C MET A 4 -3.87 25.21 4.66
N ILE A 5 -3.80 25.56 4.99
CA ILE A 5 -4.09 25.12 4.49
C ILE A 5 -4.34 24.08 4.32
N SER A 6 -4.70 24.01 4.41
CA SER A 6 -4.89 22.73 4.54
C SER A 6 -4.55 21.81 3.43
N PHE A 7 -4.41 22.14 2.28
CA PHE A 7 -3.78 21.26 1.31
C PHE A 7 -2.38 20.94 1.82
N GLY A 8 -1.87 19.77 1.51
CA GLY A 8 -0.59 19.33 2.04
C GLY A 8 -0.66 18.65 3.38
N LYS A 9 -1.81 18.69 4.02
CA LYS A 9 -1.97 17.94 5.25
C LYS A 9 -2.11 16.46 4.89
N LYS A 10 -1.16 15.66 5.35
CA LYS A 10 -1.18 14.22 5.08
C LYS A 10 -2.23 13.52 5.91
N ARG A 11 -2.88 12.54 5.31
CA ARG A 11 -3.76 11.65 6.06
C ARG A 11 -2.91 10.72 6.88
N ASP A 12 -3.37 10.46 8.10
CA ASP A 12 -2.67 9.57 9.02
C ASP A 12 -3.19 8.16 8.84
N TYR A 13 -2.28 7.19 8.81
CA TYR A 13 -2.69 5.79 8.71
C TYR A 13 -3.60 5.38 9.87
N ASN A 14 -3.35 5.88 11.06
CA ASN A 14 -4.19 5.55 12.21
C ASN A 14 -5.65 5.96 12.00
N ASP A 15 -5.86 7.08 11.32
CA ASP A 15 -7.21 7.51 10.96
C ASP A 15 -7.79 6.65 9.83
N PHE A 16 -6.96 6.35 8.83
CA PHE A 16 -7.39 5.50 7.73
C PHE A 16 -7.80 4.12 8.24
N LYS A 17 -7.06 3.60 9.21
CA LYS A 17 -7.30 2.27 9.77
C LYS A 17 -8.71 2.13 10.33
N LYS A 18 -9.31 3.23 10.77
CA LYS A 18 -10.68 3.20 11.28
C LYS A 18 -11.70 2.80 10.24
N GLN A 19 -11.41 3.02 8.96
CA GLN A 19 -12.33 2.60 7.89
C GLN A 19 -12.07 1.17 7.43
N ILE A 20 -10.99 0.54 7.87
CA ILE A 20 -10.73 -0.85 7.49
C ILE A 20 -11.62 -1.75 8.33
N PRO A 21 -12.40 -2.67 7.71
CA PRO A 21 -13.19 -3.61 8.50
C PRO A 21 -12.31 -4.33 9.51
N SER A 22 -12.81 -4.52 10.73
CA SER A 22 -11.98 -5.08 11.81
C SER A 22 -11.37 -6.43 11.46
N SER A 23 -12.08 -7.26 10.72
CA SER A 23 -11.56 -8.57 10.30
C SER A 23 -10.44 -8.46 9.27
N VAL A 24 -10.34 -7.33 8.57
CA VAL A 24 -9.35 -7.12 7.52
C VAL A 24 -8.11 -6.40 8.05
N ARG A 25 -8.22 -5.73 9.21
CA ARG A 25 -7.10 -4.95 9.76
C ARG A 25 -5.80 -5.74 9.93
N PRO A 26 -5.81 -6.97 10.46
CA PRO A 26 -4.55 -7.71 10.59
C PRO A 26 -3.88 -7.96 9.25
N LEU A 27 -4.66 -8.28 8.22
CA LEU A 27 -4.11 -8.48 6.88
C LEU A 27 -3.53 -7.19 6.34
N PHE A 28 -4.27 -6.09 6.45
CA PHE A 28 -3.82 -4.79 5.94
C PHE A 28 -2.54 -4.36 6.67
N ASP A 29 -2.52 -4.48 8.00
CA ASP A 29 -1.34 -4.14 8.80
C ASP A 29 -0.13 -4.96 8.38
N SER A 30 -0.31 -6.27 8.14
CA SER A 30 0.78 -7.13 7.70
C SER A 30 1.38 -6.69 6.39
N ILE A 31 0.53 -6.34 5.43
CA ILE A 31 1.01 -5.87 4.12
C ILE A 31 1.72 -4.53 4.26
N ARG A 32 1.14 -3.62 5.05
CA ARG A 32 1.75 -2.32 5.30
C ARG A 32 3.13 -2.46 5.91
N GLU A 33 3.24 -3.27 6.96
CA GLU A 33 4.52 -3.47 7.64
C GLU A 33 5.54 -4.09 6.71
N PHE A 34 5.11 -5.04 5.89
CA PHE A 34 6.01 -5.65 4.92
C PHE A 34 6.53 -4.62 3.91
N CYS A 35 5.64 -3.82 3.35
CA CYS A 35 6.05 -2.80 2.38
C CYS A 35 7.04 -1.81 3.00
N LEU A 36 6.76 -1.36 4.22
CA LEU A 36 7.64 -0.41 4.89
C LEU A 36 8.99 -1.02 5.26
N SER A 37 9.04 -2.34 5.43
CA SER A 37 10.29 -3.03 5.79
C SER A 37 11.23 -3.22 4.60
N LEU A 38 10.77 -2.97 3.38
CA LEU A 38 11.57 -3.24 2.19
C LEU A 38 12.76 -2.29 2.02
N GLY A 39 12.66 -1.08 2.59
CA GLY A 39 13.77 -0.14 2.50
C GLY A 39 13.44 1.16 3.22
N GLU A 40 14.50 1.90 3.57
CA GLU A 40 14.33 3.18 4.25
C GLU A 40 13.72 4.24 3.34
N ASN A 41 13.82 4.02 2.02
CA ASN A 41 13.30 4.96 1.05
C ASN A 41 11.85 4.68 0.64
N VAL A 42 11.16 3.79 1.34
CA VAL A 42 9.75 3.56 1.07
C VAL A 42 8.93 4.69 1.66
N VAL A 43 8.05 5.25 0.85
CA VAL A 43 7.14 6.31 1.26
C VAL A 43 5.73 5.75 1.29
N GLU A 44 5.01 6.04 2.37
CA GLU A 44 3.61 5.65 2.51
C GLU A 44 2.73 6.87 2.21
N ASP A 45 1.86 6.73 1.23
CA ASP A 45 0.94 7.80 0.84
C ASP A 45 -0.49 7.34 1.15
N VAL A 46 -1.04 7.84 2.25
CA VAL A 46 -2.40 7.48 2.69
C VAL A 46 -3.40 8.36 1.95
N ARG A 47 -4.25 7.72 1.17
CA ARG A 47 -5.30 8.42 0.41
C ARG A 47 -6.66 8.14 1.01
N MET A 48 -7.71 8.73 0.44
CA MET A 48 -9.04 8.60 1.02
C MET A 48 -9.50 7.15 1.16
N HIS A 49 -9.27 6.34 0.13
CA HIS A 49 -9.77 4.96 0.11
C HIS A 49 -8.69 3.90 -0.01
N ARG A 50 -7.42 4.28 -0.05
CA ARG A 50 -6.34 3.33 -0.22
C ARG A 50 -5.02 3.90 0.27
N VAL A 51 -4.03 3.02 0.43
CA VAL A 51 -2.69 3.42 0.82
C VAL A 51 -1.73 2.98 -0.28
N VAL A 52 -0.89 3.90 -0.73
CA VAL A 52 0.04 3.66 -1.83
C VAL A 52 1.46 3.69 -1.28
N PHE A 53 2.27 2.71 -1.67
CA PHE A 53 3.67 2.63 -1.26
C PHE A 53 4.58 2.81 -2.47
N GLY A 54 5.57 3.67 -2.32
CA GLY A 54 6.47 3.98 -3.42
C GLY A 54 7.89 4.27 -2.94
N LYS A 55 8.77 4.53 -3.89
CA LYS A 55 10.16 4.91 -3.60
C LYS A 55 10.27 6.43 -3.58
N SER A 56 10.84 6.97 -2.50
CA SER A 56 10.90 8.41 -2.28
C SER A 56 11.65 9.16 -3.37
N MET A 57 12.73 8.60 -3.87
CA MET A 57 13.59 9.30 -4.83
C MET A 57 12.92 9.49 -6.19
N THR A 58 12.07 8.57 -6.58
CA THR A 58 11.47 8.58 -7.92
C THR A 58 9.97 8.76 -7.90
N PHE A 59 9.36 8.71 -6.73
CA PHE A 59 7.91 8.70 -6.54
C PHE A 59 7.24 7.60 -7.36
N ARG A 60 7.98 6.52 -7.65
CA ARG A 60 7.43 5.38 -8.36
C ARG A 60 6.73 4.49 -7.36
N TRP A 61 5.41 4.37 -7.49
CA TRP A 61 4.68 3.47 -6.61
C TRP A 61 4.88 2.02 -7.07
N PHE A 62 4.95 1.11 -6.11
CA PHE A 62 5.05 -0.31 -6.42
C PHE A 62 3.88 -1.11 -5.86
N ALA A 63 3.17 -0.58 -4.88
CA ALA A 63 2.02 -1.25 -4.30
C ALA A 63 0.94 -0.23 -3.93
N ASP A 64 -0.31 -0.57 -4.24
CA ASP A 64 -1.49 0.26 -3.98
C ASP A 64 -2.52 -0.65 -3.36
N VAL A 65 -2.85 -0.45 -2.08
CA VAL A 65 -3.65 -1.38 -1.29
C VAL A 65 -4.96 -0.73 -0.89
N GLU A 66 -6.06 -1.38 -1.27
CA GLU A 66 -7.39 -0.90 -0.94
C GLU A 66 -8.12 -1.95 -0.10
N PRO A 67 -8.68 -1.57 1.06
CA PRO A 67 -9.41 -2.54 1.87
C PRO A 67 -10.78 -2.82 1.28
N GLU A 68 -11.23 -4.07 1.44
CA GLU A 68 -12.56 -4.49 1.06
C GLU A 68 -13.23 -5.10 2.28
N ARG A 69 -14.49 -5.53 2.12
CA ARG A 69 -15.25 -6.10 3.24
C ARG A 69 -14.57 -7.33 3.83
N GLU A 70 -13.98 -8.20 2.98
CA GLU A 70 -13.42 -9.46 3.44
C GLU A 70 -11.97 -9.65 3.04
N GLY A 71 -11.29 -8.58 2.68
CA GLY A 71 -9.91 -8.67 2.26
C GLY A 71 -9.38 -7.37 1.71
N ILE A 72 -8.48 -7.48 0.74
CA ILE A 72 -7.88 -6.32 0.09
C ILE A 72 -7.81 -6.54 -1.41
N ILE A 73 -7.79 -5.42 -2.15
CA ILE A 73 -7.36 -5.42 -3.54
C ILE A 73 -6.01 -4.73 -3.54
N ILE A 74 -5.01 -5.37 -4.15
CA ILE A 74 -3.68 -4.78 -4.24
C ILE A 74 -3.25 -4.71 -5.70
N LYS A 75 -2.78 -3.53 -6.11
CA LYS A 75 -2.20 -3.31 -7.43
C LYS A 75 -0.69 -3.24 -7.26
N ILE A 76 0.02 -3.98 -8.10
CA ILE A 76 1.47 -4.08 -8.00
C ILE A 76 2.08 -3.66 -9.33
N GLN A 77 3.00 -2.70 -9.29
CA GLN A 77 3.64 -2.15 -10.47
C GLN A 77 5.14 -2.41 -10.44
N LYS A 78 5.64 -3.08 -11.48
CA LYS A 78 7.07 -3.34 -11.61
C LYS A 78 7.75 -2.29 -12.50
N SER A 79 6.99 -1.66 -13.37
CA SER A 79 7.52 -0.75 -14.38
C SER A 79 6.43 0.20 -14.83
N ARG A 80 6.81 1.40 -15.23
CA ARG A 80 5.86 2.35 -15.80
C ARG A 80 5.24 1.85 -17.10
N LYS A 81 5.98 0.97 -17.80
CA LYS A 81 5.56 0.51 -19.11
C LYS A 81 4.63 -0.68 -19.06
N GLU A 82 4.58 -1.36 -17.92
CA GLU A 82 3.75 -2.55 -17.77
C GLU A 82 2.44 -2.20 -17.08
N ILE A 83 1.39 -2.91 -17.48
CA ILE A 83 0.11 -2.79 -16.81
C ILE A 83 0.26 -3.35 -15.40
N PRO A 84 -0.21 -2.64 -14.36
CA PRO A 84 -0.12 -3.16 -13.00
C PRO A 84 -0.86 -4.49 -12.85
N GLN A 85 -0.29 -5.37 -12.05
CA GLN A 85 -0.94 -6.62 -11.69
C GLN A 85 -1.93 -6.34 -10.57
N ILE A 86 -3.16 -6.83 -10.72
CA ILE A 86 -4.21 -6.60 -9.72
C ILE A 86 -4.54 -7.94 -9.08
N LEU A 87 -4.43 -7.99 -7.75
CA LEU A 87 -4.69 -9.20 -6.99
C LEU A 87 -5.73 -8.92 -5.92
N GLN A 88 -6.60 -9.89 -5.68
CA GLN A 88 -7.57 -9.83 -4.60
C GLN A 88 -7.17 -10.87 -3.56
N ILE A 89 -6.97 -10.44 -2.33
CA ILE A 89 -6.54 -11.31 -1.23
C ILE A 89 -7.62 -11.28 -0.16
N LYS A 90 -8.10 -12.45 0.23
CA LYS A 90 -9.09 -12.56 1.28
C LYS A 90 -8.44 -12.78 2.63
N THR A 91 -9.16 -12.39 3.70
CA THR A 91 -8.69 -12.66 5.06
C THR A 91 -8.49 -14.16 5.23
N GLY A 92 -7.42 -14.52 5.94
CA GLY A 92 -7.07 -15.92 6.16
C GLY A 92 -6.28 -16.57 5.03
N GLN A 93 -6.14 -15.88 3.91
CA GLN A 93 -5.38 -16.39 2.77
C GLN A 93 -3.88 -16.27 3.06
N GLU A 94 -3.11 -17.27 2.60
CA GLU A 94 -1.65 -17.24 2.73
C GLU A 94 -1.07 -16.12 1.87
N ILE A 95 -0.15 -15.33 2.44
CA ILE A 95 0.40 -14.17 1.74
C ILE A 95 1.88 -14.27 1.42
N THR A 96 2.47 -15.45 1.57
CA THR A 96 3.90 -15.66 1.28
C THR A 96 4.22 -15.31 -0.17
N GLU A 97 3.37 -15.79 -1.08
CA GLU A 97 3.57 -15.52 -2.51
C GLU A 97 3.36 -14.05 -2.83
N LEU A 98 2.36 -13.44 -2.20
CA LEU A 98 2.11 -12.01 -2.37
C LEU A 98 3.33 -11.19 -1.94
N LYS A 99 3.95 -11.54 -0.81
CA LYS A 99 5.15 -10.83 -0.34
C LYS A 99 6.29 -10.92 -1.34
N LYS A 100 6.46 -12.09 -1.98
CA LYS A 100 7.49 -12.24 -3.01
C LYS A 100 7.22 -11.34 -4.20
N ILE A 101 5.96 -11.26 -4.62
CA ILE A 101 5.57 -10.40 -5.74
C ILE A 101 5.82 -8.94 -5.43
N ILE A 102 5.45 -8.51 -4.23
CA ILE A 102 5.66 -7.13 -3.79
C ILE A 102 7.16 -6.80 -3.76
N LYS A 103 7.96 -7.68 -3.16
CA LYS A 103 9.40 -7.46 -3.05
C LYS A 103 10.04 -7.38 -4.42
N ASP A 104 9.66 -8.27 -5.33
CA ASP A 104 10.18 -8.24 -6.69
C ASP A 104 9.83 -6.93 -7.38
N ALA A 105 8.62 -6.44 -7.22
CA ALA A 105 8.21 -5.17 -7.80
C ALA A 105 9.03 -4.02 -7.22
N PHE A 106 9.23 -4.01 -5.90
CA PHE A 106 10.02 -2.98 -5.25
C PHE A 106 11.47 -2.97 -5.79
N GLU A 107 12.05 -4.16 -5.97
CA GLU A 107 13.44 -4.26 -6.44
C GLU A 107 13.57 -3.93 -7.92
N THR A 108 12.52 -4.13 -8.69
CA THR A 108 12.55 -3.92 -10.14
C THR A 108 12.22 -2.49 -10.55
N ILE A 109 11.31 -1.84 -9.82
CA ILE A 109 10.87 -0.50 -10.19
C ILE A 109 11.96 0.53 -9.93
N ASN A 110 12.11 1.48 -10.85
CA ASN A 110 13.14 2.52 -10.73
C ASN A 110 12.53 3.88 -10.43
#